data_4bba627c04964c92cd720699a8d3ca4d
#
_entry.id   4bba627c04964c92cd720699a8d3ca4d
#
_cell.length_a   1.000
_cell.length_b   1.000
_cell.length_c   1.000
_cell.angle_alpha   90.00
_cell.angle_beta   90.00
_cell.angle_gamma   90.00
#
_symmetry.space_group_name_H-M   'P 1'
#
loop_
_entity.id
_entity.type
_entity.pdbx_description
1 polymer ?
#
loop_
_entity_poly.entity_id
_entity_poly.type
_entity_poly.pdbx_seq_one_letter_code
_entity_poly.pdbx_strand_id
1 'polypeptide(L)'
;MIYRTNTIPAGIQNTLLKELYESGCYFLSIIHIAEKNSPYLSVDVIRFAIECIDNKWLEKDFTVIRPDKILGKLLDKEVTVISLNEKEKDLLQTMEYKAVINNWYNPKTGLRHFNTDDWDSLINSKTVKEGFIVGYRIFNWN
;
A
#
# COMPACT_ATOMS: atom_id res chain seq x y z
N MET A 1 -0.80 0.43 -13.27
CA MET A 1 -0.65 1.71 -12.53
C MET A 1 -0.12 2.78 -13.45
N ILE A 2 -0.72 3.94 -13.40
CA ILE A 2 -0.28 5.12 -14.15
C ILE A 2 0.16 6.16 -13.12
N TYR A 3 1.43 6.57 -13.18
CA TYR A 3 2.00 7.48 -12.18
C TYR A 3 1.82 8.95 -12.52
N ARG A 4 1.84 9.28 -13.82
CA ARG A 4 1.69 10.66 -14.30
C ARG A 4 0.50 10.78 -15.22
N THR A 5 -0.20 11.90 -15.08
CA THR A 5 -1.32 12.27 -15.96
C THR A 5 -1.25 13.76 -16.24
N ASN A 6 -1.67 14.17 -17.44
CA ASN A 6 -1.74 15.60 -17.79
C ASN A 6 -3.07 16.27 -17.38
N THR A 7 -3.94 15.53 -16.68
CA THR A 7 -5.22 16.06 -16.18
C THR A 7 -5.12 16.69 -14.79
N ILE A 8 -3.95 16.59 -14.15
CA ILE A 8 -3.69 17.19 -12.83
C ILE A 8 -2.64 18.28 -13.00
N PRO A 9 -2.82 19.47 -12.39
CA PRO A 9 -1.82 20.53 -12.47
C PRO A 9 -0.43 20.04 -12.06
N ALA A 10 0.59 20.41 -12.83
CA ALA A 10 1.96 19.90 -12.67
C ALA A 10 2.53 20.13 -11.27
N GLY A 11 2.26 21.26 -10.65
CA GLY A 11 2.76 21.56 -9.30
C GLY A 11 2.22 20.59 -8.25
N ILE A 12 0.92 20.33 -8.29
CA ILE A 12 0.26 19.39 -7.38
C ILE A 12 0.79 17.97 -7.63
N GLN A 13 0.84 17.58 -8.90
CA GLN A 13 1.30 16.25 -9.28
C GLN A 13 2.75 16.00 -8.85
N ASN A 14 3.65 16.95 -9.09
CA ASN A 14 5.06 16.81 -8.72
C ASN A 14 5.26 16.74 -7.21
N THR A 15 4.50 17.52 -6.43
CA THR A 15 4.56 17.47 -4.98
C THR A 15 4.15 16.09 -4.45
N LEU A 16 3.04 15.55 -4.96
CA LEU A 16 2.56 14.23 -4.55
C LEU A 16 3.47 13.11 -5.03
N LEU A 17 4.03 13.22 -6.25
CA LEU A 17 4.99 12.21 -6.73
C LEU A 17 6.25 12.15 -5.87
N LYS A 18 6.73 13.30 -5.40
CA LYS A 18 7.88 13.34 -4.48
C LYS A 18 7.57 12.55 -3.21
N GLU A 19 6.44 12.80 -2.59
CA GLU A 19 6.02 12.09 -1.38
C GLU A 19 5.80 10.59 -1.65
N LEU A 20 5.21 10.26 -2.79
CA LEU A 20 5.00 8.87 -3.22
C LEU A 20 6.34 8.12 -3.30
N TYR A 21 7.35 8.71 -3.94
CA TYR A 21 8.66 8.08 -4.11
C TYR A 21 9.45 8.01 -2.81
N GLU A 22 9.08 8.76 -1.79
CA GLU A 22 9.72 8.68 -0.46
C GLU A 22 9.01 7.68 0.46
N SER A 23 7.66 7.62 0.40
CA SER A 23 6.88 6.92 1.43
C SER A 23 5.65 6.16 0.89
N GLY A 24 5.54 5.98 -0.41
CA GLY A 24 4.34 5.42 -1.03
C GLY A 24 4.26 3.90 -1.12
N CYS A 25 5.21 3.16 -0.57
CA CYS A 25 5.28 1.71 -0.77
C CYS A 25 4.05 0.96 -0.26
N TYR A 26 3.46 1.39 0.85
CA TYR A 26 2.23 0.76 1.37
C TYR A 26 1.05 1.03 0.43
N PHE A 27 0.85 2.29 0.06
CA PHE A 27 -0.23 2.68 -0.85
C PHE A 27 -0.13 1.95 -2.19
N LEU A 28 1.06 1.89 -2.76
CA LEU A 28 1.31 1.18 -4.03
C LEU A 28 1.08 -0.33 -3.90
N SER A 29 1.42 -0.93 -2.77
CA SER A 29 1.14 -2.35 -2.53
C SER A 29 -0.36 -2.64 -2.50
N ILE A 30 -1.17 -1.74 -1.92
CA ILE A 30 -2.62 -1.85 -1.94
C ILE A 30 -3.16 -1.78 -3.38
N ILE A 31 -2.65 -0.83 -4.18
CA ILE A 31 -3.04 -0.71 -5.59
C ILE A 31 -2.67 -1.98 -6.36
N HIS A 32 -1.49 -2.53 -6.11
CA HIS A 32 -1.08 -3.79 -6.75
C HIS A 32 -2.07 -4.92 -6.46
N ILE A 33 -2.50 -5.08 -5.20
CA ILE A 33 -3.50 -6.08 -4.83
C ILE A 33 -4.78 -5.88 -5.63
N ALA A 34 -5.25 -4.63 -5.76
CA ALA A 34 -6.46 -4.32 -6.50
C ALA A 34 -6.34 -4.68 -7.99
N GLU A 35 -5.25 -4.27 -8.63
CA GLU A 35 -5.02 -4.55 -10.05
C GLU A 35 -4.85 -6.05 -10.32
N LYS A 36 -4.21 -6.77 -9.41
CA LYS A 36 -4.06 -8.22 -9.52
C LYS A 36 -5.41 -8.96 -9.47
N ASN A 37 -6.35 -8.45 -8.68
CA ASN A 37 -7.66 -9.06 -8.47
C ASN A 37 -8.77 -8.50 -9.37
N SER A 38 -8.45 -7.50 -10.20
CA SER A 38 -9.38 -6.87 -11.14
C SER A 38 -8.68 -6.69 -12.48
N PRO A 39 -8.81 -7.66 -13.42
CA PRO A 39 -7.97 -7.72 -14.63
C PRO A 39 -8.00 -6.48 -15.52
N TYR A 40 -9.08 -5.71 -15.50
CA TYR A 40 -9.24 -4.53 -16.34
C TYR A 40 -8.99 -3.22 -15.60
N LEU A 41 -8.65 -3.30 -14.31
CA LEU A 41 -8.38 -2.11 -13.51
C LEU A 41 -6.98 -1.57 -13.82
N SER A 42 -6.90 -0.30 -14.16
CA SER A 42 -5.64 0.44 -14.27
C SER A 42 -5.79 1.73 -13.45
N VAL A 43 -5.06 1.81 -12.36
CA VAL A 43 -5.20 2.92 -11.42
C VAL A 43 -4.32 4.10 -11.83
N ASP A 44 -4.92 5.28 -11.94
CA ASP A 44 -4.21 6.55 -12.00
C ASP A 44 -3.80 6.92 -10.56
N VAL A 45 -2.54 6.68 -10.22
CA VAL A 45 -2.05 6.67 -8.84
C VAL A 45 -2.25 8.03 -8.16
N ILE A 46 -1.85 9.13 -8.81
CA ILE A 46 -1.93 10.45 -8.16
C ILE A 46 -3.38 10.91 -8.04
N ARG A 47 -4.20 10.69 -9.06
CA ARG A 47 -5.63 11.01 -8.99
C ARG A 47 -6.31 10.23 -7.87
N PHE A 48 -6.02 8.95 -7.75
CA PHE A 48 -6.58 8.13 -6.67
C PHE A 48 -6.06 8.54 -5.30
N ALA A 49 -4.77 8.92 -5.21
CA ALA A 49 -4.22 9.46 -3.98
C ALA A 49 -4.97 10.72 -3.53
N ILE A 50 -5.28 11.63 -4.44
CA ILE A 50 -6.06 12.84 -4.13
C ILE A 50 -7.44 12.47 -3.57
N GLU A 51 -8.13 11.53 -4.19
CA GLU A 51 -9.42 11.03 -3.71
C GLU A 51 -9.29 10.47 -2.29
N CYS A 52 -8.28 9.66 -2.02
CA CYS A 52 -8.03 9.07 -0.70
C CYS A 52 -7.68 10.13 0.34
N ILE A 53 -6.90 11.15 -0.03
CA ILE A 53 -6.56 12.27 0.86
C ILE A 53 -7.81 13.07 1.21
N ASP A 54 -8.64 13.37 0.22
CA ASP A 54 -9.89 14.10 0.43
C ASP A 54 -10.86 13.34 1.35
N ASN A 55 -10.85 12.02 1.30
CA ASN A 55 -11.66 11.16 2.17
C ASN A 55 -11.00 10.88 3.53
N LYS A 56 -9.79 11.39 3.77
CA LYS A 56 -9.02 11.17 5.00
C LYS A 56 -8.62 9.70 5.22
N TRP A 57 -8.48 8.96 4.15
CA TRP A 57 -7.97 7.58 4.18
C TRP A 57 -6.45 7.52 4.03
N LEU A 58 -5.86 8.60 3.54
CA LEU A 58 -4.44 8.74 3.23
C LEU A 58 -4.01 10.15 3.63
N GLU A 59 -2.83 10.31 4.19
CA GLU A 59 -2.24 11.62 4.45
C GLU A 59 -1.41 12.08 3.24
N LYS A 60 -1.09 13.37 3.18
CA LYS A 60 -0.34 13.96 2.07
C LYS A 60 1.06 13.39 1.92
N ASP A 61 1.63 12.84 2.99
CA ASP A 61 2.93 12.16 2.98
C ASP A 61 2.82 10.66 2.68
N PHE A 62 1.64 10.20 2.25
CA PHE A 62 1.31 8.81 1.95
C PHE A 62 1.26 7.88 3.16
N THR A 63 1.12 8.42 4.37
CA THR A 63 0.75 7.60 5.53
C THR A 63 -0.66 7.06 5.32
N VAL A 64 -0.81 5.74 5.32
CA VAL A 64 -2.09 5.07 5.10
C VAL A 64 -2.88 5.05 6.40
N ILE A 65 -4.07 5.65 6.39
CA ILE A 65 -4.96 5.72 7.56
C ILE A 65 -6.02 4.62 7.52
N ARG A 66 -6.66 4.43 6.36
CA ARG A 66 -7.74 3.46 6.19
C ARG A 66 -7.44 2.53 5.00
N PRO A 67 -6.56 1.53 5.19
CA PRO A 67 -6.24 0.59 4.11
C PRO A 67 -7.47 -0.21 3.64
N ASP A 68 -8.41 -0.49 4.52
CA ASP A 68 -9.68 -1.14 4.21
C ASP A 68 -10.51 -0.32 3.21
N LYS A 69 -10.61 0.98 3.43
CA LYS A 69 -11.37 1.87 2.54
C LYS A 69 -10.68 2.07 1.20
N ILE A 70 -9.35 2.17 1.20
CA ILE A 70 -8.56 2.34 -0.02
C ILE A 70 -8.75 1.12 -0.93
N LEU A 71 -8.51 -0.08 -0.43
CA LEU A 71 -8.69 -1.28 -1.23
C LEU A 71 -10.16 -1.52 -1.58
N GLY A 72 -11.07 -1.30 -0.64
CA GLY A 72 -12.51 -1.46 -0.85
C GLY A 72 -13.04 -0.58 -1.97
N LYS A 73 -12.54 0.65 -2.08
CA LYS A 73 -12.93 1.56 -3.17
C LYS A 73 -12.51 1.00 -4.53
N LEU A 74 -11.28 0.51 -4.63
CA LEU A 74 -10.76 -0.04 -5.88
C LEU A 74 -11.45 -1.33 -6.31
N LEU A 75 -11.80 -2.19 -5.35
CA LEU A 75 -12.46 -3.47 -5.62
C LEU A 75 -13.99 -3.36 -5.67
N ASP A 76 -14.54 -2.23 -5.25
CA ASP A 76 -15.99 -2.06 -5.05
C ASP A 76 -16.55 -3.16 -4.13
N LYS A 77 -15.86 -3.37 -3.02
CA LYS A 77 -16.20 -4.40 -2.02
C LYS A 77 -15.94 -3.89 -0.61
N GLU A 78 -16.60 -4.52 0.35
CA GLU A 78 -16.25 -4.32 1.75
C GLU A 78 -15.01 -5.15 2.09
N VAL A 79 -13.96 -4.48 2.55
CA VAL A 79 -12.67 -5.09 2.86
C VAL A 79 -12.41 -5.00 4.35
N THR A 80 -11.94 -6.08 4.94
CA THR A 80 -11.43 -6.09 6.30
C THR A 80 -9.92 -6.20 6.30
N VAL A 81 -9.28 -5.50 7.23
CA VAL A 81 -7.83 -5.50 7.40
C VAL A 81 -7.51 -5.75 8.86
N ILE A 82 -6.62 -6.69 9.12
CA ILE A 82 -6.06 -6.89 10.45
C ILE A 82 -4.55 -6.81 10.38
N SER A 83 -3.95 -6.40 11.50
CA SER A 83 -2.50 -6.34 11.64
C SER A 83 -2.03 -7.49 12.52
N LEU A 84 -1.02 -8.23 12.06
CA LEU A 84 -0.33 -9.22 12.86
C LEU A 84 1.12 -8.77 13.02
N ASN A 85 1.71 -9.02 14.20
CA ASN A 85 3.16 -8.91 14.34
C ASN A 85 3.82 -10.22 13.85
N GLU A 86 5.15 -10.19 13.69
CA GLU A 86 5.88 -11.34 13.15
C GLU A 86 5.72 -12.59 14.03
N LYS A 87 5.59 -12.42 15.35
CA LYS A 87 5.41 -13.53 16.30
C LYS A 87 4.06 -14.22 16.14
N GLU A 88 3.08 -13.53 15.53
CA GLU A 88 1.73 -14.04 15.31
C GLU A 88 1.56 -14.67 13.91
N LYS A 89 2.63 -14.83 13.17
CA LYS A 89 2.59 -15.34 11.78
C LYS A 89 1.82 -16.67 11.65
N ASP A 90 1.92 -17.54 12.65
CA ASP A 90 1.26 -18.85 12.60
C ASP A 90 -0.27 -18.74 12.58
N LEU A 91 -0.83 -17.62 13.02
CA LEU A 91 -2.28 -17.37 12.96
C LEU A 91 -2.79 -17.33 11.51
N LEU A 92 -1.94 -17.02 10.52
CA LEU A 92 -2.31 -17.03 9.12
C LEU A 92 -2.85 -18.38 8.66
N GLN A 93 -2.37 -19.47 9.25
CA GLN A 93 -2.82 -20.82 8.89
C GLN A 93 -4.27 -21.10 9.30
N THR A 94 -4.80 -20.33 10.26
CA THR A 94 -6.16 -20.49 10.79
C THR A 94 -7.14 -19.45 10.29
N MET A 95 -6.70 -18.53 9.43
CA MET A 95 -7.48 -17.39 8.96
C MET A 95 -7.87 -17.54 7.51
N GLU A 96 -9.03 -17.00 7.16
CA GLU A 96 -9.37 -16.73 5.78
C GLU A 96 -8.80 -15.37 5.38
N TYR A 97 -8.03 -15.32 4.30
CA TYR A 97 -7.52 -14.08 3.76
C TYR A 97 -7.28 -14.20 2.26
N LYS A 98 -7.19 -13.05 1.60
CA LYS A 98 -6.97 -12.98 0.15
C LYS A 98 -5.67 -12.31 -0.24
N ALA A 99 -5.12 -11.46 0.63
CA ALA A 99 -3.85 -10.79 0.37
C ALA A 99 -3.12 -10.45 1.66
N VAL A 100 -1.80 -10.42 1.58
CA VAL A 100 -0.92 -10.08 2.68
C VAL A 100 0.06 -9.02 2.19
N ILE A 101 0.24 -7.96 2.98
CA ILE A 101 1.30 -6.99 2.80
C ILE A 101 2.31 -7.18 3.93
N ASN A 102 3.56 -7.39 3.57
CA ASN A 102 4.67 -7.49 4.51
C ASN A 102 5.09 -6.11 5.00
N ASN A 103 5.34 -5.98 6.28
CA ASN A 103 5.87 -4.78 6.91
C ASN A 103 7.32 -5.03 7.34
N TRP A 104 8.26 -4.46 6.61
CA TRP A 104 9.69 -4.55 6.87
C TRP A 104 10.17 -3.37 7.70
N TYR A 105 11.19 -3.59 8.51
CA TYR A 105 11.80 -2.55 9.34
C TYR A 105 13.32 -2.66 9.28
N ASN A 106 13.98 -1.52 9.11
CA ASN A 106 15.43 -1.43 9.19
C ASN A 106 15.80 -0.65 10.45
N PRO A 107 16.35 -1.29 11.50
CA PRO A 107 16.68 -0.62 12.75
C PRO A 107 17.82 0.39 12.60
N LYS A 108 18.66 0.29 11.57
CA LYS A 108 19.76 1.22 11.32
C LYS A 108 19.28 2.59 10.85
N THR A 109 18.21 2.61 10.05
CA THR A 109 17.66 3.84 9.45
C THR A 109 16.34 4.28 10.07
N GLY A 110 15.66 3.38 10.78
CA GLY A 110 14.30 3.62 11.27
C GLY A 110 13.23 3.59 10.20
N LEU A 111 13.60 3.24 8.97
CA LEU A 111 12.65 3.22 7.85
C LEU A 111 11.88 1.92 7.77
N ARG A 112 10.66 2.01 7.24
CA ARG A 112 9.80 0.88 6.95
C ARG A 112 9.66 0.70 5.46
N HIS A 113 9.36 -0.54 5.06
CA HIS A 113 9.07 -0.89 3.68
C HIS A 113 7.91 -1.87 3.65
N PHE A 114 6.96 -1.62 2.75
CA PHE A 114 5.80 -2.49 2.55
C PHE A 114 5.85 -3.08 1.15
N ASN A 115 5.66 -4.38 1.06
CA ASN A 115 5.54 -5.07 -0.22
C ASN A 115 4.62 -6.30 -0.09
N THR A 116 4.29 -6.89 -1.23
CA THR A 116 3.68 -8.22 -1.28
C THR A 116 4.75 -9.23 -1.68
N ASP A 117 4.48 -10.52 -1.51
CA ASP A 117 5.45 -11.56 -1.86
C ASP A 117 5.75 -11.60 -3.37
N ASP A 118 4.81 -11.16 -4.19
CA ASP A 118 4.92 -11.20 -5.65
C ASP A 118 5.25 -9.84 -6.29
N TRP A 119 5.32 -8.75 -5.50
CA TRP A 119 5.54 -7.43 -6.07
C TRP A 119 6.17 -6.45 -5.08
N ASP A 120 7.04 -5.59 -5.58
CA ASP A 120 7.71 -4.55 -4.79
C ASP A 120 7.81 -3.26 -5.60
N SER A 121 7.43 -2.14 -4.98
CA SER A 121 7.56 -0.81 -5.58
C SER A 121 9.01 -0.33 -5.68
N LEU A 122 9.92 -0.97 -4.94
CA LEU A 122 11.33 -0.61 -4.77
C LEU A 122 11.57 0.69 -3.99
N ILE A 123 10.53 1.37 -3.54
CA ILE A 123 10.66 2.55 -2.66
C ILE A 123 11.16 2.07 -1.30
N ASN A 124 12.30 2.62 -0.87
CA ASN A 124 12.99 2.20 0.35
C ASN A 124 13.39 0.70 0.34
N SER A 125 13.68 0.15 -0.83
CA SER A 125 14.01 -1.27 -1.00
C SER A 125 15.25 -1.72 -0.21
N LYS A 126 16.15 -0.79 0.12
CA LYS A 126 17.30 -1.07 0.98
C LYS A 126 16.89 -1.61 2.35
N THR A 127 15.69 -1.23 2.83
CA THR A 127 15.12 -1.73 4.08
C THR A 127 14.94 -3.25 4.05
N VAL A 128 14.60 -3.82 2.89
CA VAL A 128 14.45 -5.29 2.75
C VAL A 128 15.81 -5.98 2.86
N LYS A 129 16.87 -5.39 2.29
CA LYS A 129 18.21 -5.97 2.30
C LYS A 129 18.87 -5.93 3.69
N GLU A 130 18.60 -4.90 4.46
CA GLU A 130 19.27 -4.63 5.74
C GLU A 130 18.34 -4.79 6.95
N GLY A 131 17.08 -5.09 6.71
CA GLY A 131 16.04 -5.19 7.72
C GLY A 131 15.41 -6.56 7.82
N PHE A 132 14.28 -6.61 8.51
CA PHE A 132 13.53 -7.83 8.71
C PHE A 132 12.03 -7.52 8.80
N ILE A 133 11.21 -8.54 8.58
CA ILE A 133 9.76 -8.41 8.72
C ILE A 133 9.39 -8.29 10.19
N VAL A 134 8.64 -7.24 10.55
CA VAL A 134 8.13 -7.01 11.90
C VAL A 134 6.64 -7.30 12.02
N GLY A 135 5.94 -7.41 10.89
CA GLY A 135 4.51 -7.69 10.90
C GLY A 135 3.91 -7.79 9.52
N TYR A 136 2.60 -7.95 9.53
CA TYR A 136 1.81 -8.19 8.32
C TYR A 136 0.52 -7.38 8.39
N ARG A 137 0.00 -6.99 7.21
CA ARG A 137 -1.36 -6.48 7.04
C ARG A 137 -2.13 -7.52 6.24
N ILE A 138 -3.21 -8.03 6.81
CA ILE A 138 -3.96 -9.16 6.26
C ILE A 138 -5.29 -8.65 5.75
N PHE A 139 -5.55 -8.85 4.47
CA PHE A 139 -6.73 -8.33 3.78
C PHE A 139 -7.68 -9.47 3.43
N ASN A 140 -8.96 -9.28 3.69
CA ASN A 140 -10.00 -10.20 3.26
C ASN A 140 -11.22 -9.44 2.73
N TRP A 141 -11.93 -10.09 1.80
CA TRP A 141 -13.17 -9.59 1.20
C TRP A 141 -13.94 -10.75 0.59
N ASN A 142 -15.22 -10.55 0.31
CA ASN A 142 -16.05 -11.55 -0.34
C ASN A 142 -15.98 -11.53 -1.87
#